data_1c8fe3157b18d68f587982102228d532
#
_entry.id   1c8fe3157b18d68f587982102228d532
#
_cell.length_a   1.000
_cell.length_b   1.000
_cell.length_c   1.000
_cell.angle_alpha   90.00
_cell.angle_beta   90.00
_cell.angle_gamma   90.00
#
_symmetry.space_group_name_H-M   'P 1'
#
loop_
_entity.id
_entity.type
_entity.pdbx_description
1 polymer ?
#
loop_
_entity_poly.entity_id
_entity_poly.type
_entity_poly.pdbx_seq_one_letter_code
_entity_poly.pdbx_strand_id
1 'polypeptide(L)'
;MDGSILAQLGSPDMRTPISYALAWPNRLETPAPILELDQISKLTFELPDTKRFPSLRFAREALLARGAAPIVLNAANEVAVRRFLDHQIGFLDLSLIHI
;
A
#
# COMPACT_ATOMS: atom_id res chain seq x y z
N MET A 1 15.50 7.09 21.38
CA MET A 1 14.13 6.55 21.12
C MET A 1 13.69 5.71 22.30
N ASP A 2 12.47 5.86 22.74
CA ASP A 2 11.92 5.24 23.95
C ASP A 2 11.21 3.90 23.71
N GLY A 3 11.14 3.45 22.45
CA GLY A 3 10.46 2.22 22.07
C GLY A 3 8.94 2.30 21.95
N SER A 4 8.34 3.49 22.12
CA SER A 4 6.90 3.63 21.97
C SER A 4 6.46 3.47 20.51
N ILE A 5 5.26 2.93 20.33
CA ILE A 5 4.68 2.63 19.02
C ILE A 5 3.38 3.42 18.90
N LEU A 6 3.25 4.12 17.77
CA LEU A 6 2.00 4.74 17.33
C LEU A 6 1.53 4.01 16.07
N ALA A 7 0.23 3.78 15.98
CA ALA A 7 -0.37 3.17 14.82
C ALA A 7 -1.65 3.92 14.42
N GLN A 8 -1.86 4.04 13.11
CA GLN A 8 -3.12 4.45 12.52
C GLN A 8 -3.70 3.25 11.78
N LEU A 9 -4.92 2.88 12.08
CA LEU A 9 -5.62 1.76 11.50
C LEU A 9 -6.89 2.24 10.81
N GLY A 10 -7.20 1.64 9.68
CA GLY A 10 -8.41 1.94 8.93
C GLY A 10 -8.72 0.81 7.94
N SER A 11 -9.96 0.76 7.46
CA SER A 11 -10.30 -0.13 6.36
C SER A 11 -9.49 0.22 5.12
N PRO A 12 -9.11 -0.76 4.28
CA PRO A 12 -8.31 -0.53 3.07
C PRO A 12 -9.16 0.12 1.97
N ASP A 13 -9.49 1.38 2.16
CA ASP A 13 -10.31 2.18 1.25
C ASP A 13 -9.68 3.57 1.08
N MET A 14 -9.28 3.89 -0.15
CA MET A 14 -8.64 5.16 -0.48
C MET A 14 -9.52 6.39 -0.26
N ARG A 15 -10.85 6.22 -0.16
CA ARG A 15 -11.76 7.34 0.16
C ARG A 15 -11.47 7.91 1.55
N THR A 16 -11.00 7.11 2.49
CA THR A 16 -10.66 7.56 3.84
C THR A 16 -9.54 8.60 3.85
N PRO A 17 -8.33 8.33 3.32
CA PRO A 17 -7.27 9.34 3.30
C PRO A 17 -7.58 10.52 2.38
N ILE A 18 -8.30 10.31 1.29
CA ILE A 18 -8.69 11.39 0.37
C ILE A 18 -9.66 12.35 1.06
N SER A 19 -10.70 11.83 1.71
CA SER A 19 -11.66 12.67 2.44
C SER A 19 -11.01 13.43 3.59
N TYR A 20 -10.05 12.80 4.28
CA TYR A 20 -9.28 13.47 5.31
C TYR A 20 -8.48 14.65 4.75
N ALA A 21 -7.80 14.46 3.63
CA ALA A 21 -7.00 15.51 2.99
C ALA A 21 -7.87 16.67 2.49
N LEU A 22 -9.05 16.37 1.93
CA LEU A 22 -9.98 17.38 1.41
C LEU A 22 -10.70 18.16 2.50
N ALA A 23 -11.04 17.53 3.61
CA ALA A 23 -11.83 18.13 4.69
C ALA A 23 -10.99 18.78 5.80
N TRP A 24 -9.66 18.60 5.78
CA TRP A 24 -8.76 19.13 6.81
C TRP A 24 -9.07 20.61 7.16
N PRO A 25 -9.13 21.01 8.43
CA PRO A 25 -8.90 20.20 9.65
C PRO A 25 -10.14 19.43 10.14
N ASN A 26 -11.26 19.56 9.46
CA ASN A 26 -12.50 18.87 9.80
C ASN A 26 -12.50 17.40 9.35
N ARG A 27 -13.54 16.67 9.72
CA ARG A 27 -13.79 15.32 9.25
C ARG A 27 -15.01 15.31 8.34
N LEU A 28 -14.98 14.48 7.32
CA LEU A 28 -16.05 14.29 6.35
C LEU A 28 -16.60 12.88 6.49
N GLU A 29 -17.92 12.76 6.54
CA GLU A 29 -18.57 11.46 6.43
C GLU A 29 -18.37 10.88 5.02
N THR A 30 -18.02 9.62 4.95
CA THR A 30 -17.82 8.91 3.69
C THR A 30 -18.51 7.54 3.75
N PRO A 31 -18.90 6.98 2.59
CA PRO A 31 -19.42 5.61 2.54
C PRO A 31 -18.35 4.55 2.74
N ALA A 32 -17.11 4.91 3.10
CA ALA A 32 -16.06 3.95 3.39
C ALA A 32 -16.40 3.11 4.63
N PRO A 33 -16.14 1.81 4.61
CA PRO A 33 -16.42 0.94 5.75
C PRO A 33 -15.65 1.39 7.00
N ILE A 34 -16.31 1.36 8.15
CA ILE A 34 -15.67 1.62 9.43
C ILE A 34 -14.92 0.35 9.86
N LEU A 35 -13.70 0.55 10.39
CA LEU A 35 -12.93 -0.55 10.94
C LEU A 35 -13.43 -0.89 12.35
N GLU A 36 -13.95 -2.08 12.53
CA GLU A 36 -14.41 -2.60 13.81
C GLU A 36 -13.32 -3.50 14.42
N LEU A 37 -12.63 -3.00 15.44
CA LEU A 37 -11.47 -3.70 16.03
C LEU A 37 -11.86 -5.01 16.73
N ASP A 38 -13.04 -5.10 17.28
CA ASP A 38 -13.58 -6.30 17.92
C ASP A 38 -13.80 -7.44 16.91
N GLN A 39 -14.12 -7.11 15.65
CA GLN A 39 -14.25 -8.08 14.58
C GLN A 39 -12.89 -8.59 14.09
N ILE A 40 -11.86 -7.73 14.06
CA ILE A 40 -10.49 -8.11 13.70
C ILE A 40 -9.86 -8.95 14.80
N SER A 41 -10.05 -8.56 16.06
CA SER A 41 -9.59 -9.19 17.32
C SER A 41 -8.10 -9.52 17.40
N LYS A 42 -7.41 -9.84 16.29
CA LYS A 42 -6.01 -10.27 16.27
C LYS A 42 -5.26 -9.68 15.08
N LEU A 43 -4.06 -9.16 15.34
CA LEU A 43 -3.09 -8.74 14.33
C LEU A 43 -1.82 -9.57 14.44
N THR A 44 -1.25 -9.95 13.30
CA THR A 44 0.01 -10.70 13.24
C THR A 44 1.08 -9.80 12.64
N PHE A 45 2.28 -9.83 13.21
CA PHE A 45 3.40 -9.00 12.77
C PHE A 45 4.58 -9.88 12.39
N GLU A 46 5.14 -9.64 11.21
CA GLU A 46 6.31 -10.34 10.69
C GLU A 46 7.29 -9.33 10.10
N LEU A 47 8.55 -9.72 10.04
CA LEU A 47 9.54 -8.90 9.33
C LEU A 47 9.28 -8.98 7.82
N PRO A 48 9.46 -7.85 7.08
CA PRO A 48 9.29 -7.85 5.64
C PRO A 48 10.27 -8.81 4.95
N ASP A 49 9.75 -9.76 4.19
CA ASP A 49 10.56 -10.63 3.34
C ASP A 49 10.77 -9.97 1.96
N THR A 50 11.86 -9.23 1.82
CA THR A 50 12.20 -8.51 0.59
C THR A 50 12.70 -9.41 -0.54
N LYS A 51 12.99 -10.69 -0.26
CA LYS A 51 13.32 -11.67 -1.29
C LYS A 51 12.06 -12.21 -1.94
N ARG A 52 11.08 -12.57 -1.12
CA ARG A 52 9.78 -13.07 -1.59
C ARG A 52 8.91 -11.95 -2.16
N PHE A 53 8.99 -10.74 -1.58
CA PHE A 53 8.23 -9.56 -1.99
C PHE A 53 9.18 -8.40 -2.38
N PRO A 54 9.85 -8.49 -3.53
CA PRO A 54 10.87 -7.51 -3.93
C PRO A 54 10.31 -6.11 -4.23
N SER A 55 9.01 -5.96 -4.41
CA SER A 55 8.35 -4.67 -4.63
C SER A 55 8.63 -3.65 -3.51
N LEU A 56 8.80 -4.10 -2.27
CA LEU A 56 9.17 -3.23 -1.15
C LEU A 56 10.55 -2.60 -1.35
N ARG A 57 11.50 -3.36 -1.89
CA ARG A 57 12.83 -2.89 -2.23
C ARG A 57 12.78 -1.92 -3.41
N PHE A 58 12.07 -2.28 -4.48
CA PHE A 58 11.93 -1.42 -5.66
C PHE A 58 11.28 -0.08 -5.34
N ALA A 59 10.25 -0.05 -4.49
CA ALA A 59 9.64 1.19 -4.06
C ALA A 59 10.64 2.11 -3.33
N ARG A 60 11.48 1.54 -2.48
CA ARG A 60 12.54 2.28 -1.78
C ARG A 60 13.62 2.78 -2.72
N GLU A 61 14.07 1.93 -3.64
CA GLU A 61 15.06 2.28 -4.67
C GLU A 61 14.54 3.41 -5.57
N ALA A 62 13.28 3.33 -6.03
CA ALA A 62 12.65 4.37 -6.83
C ALA A 62 12.54 5.71 -6.06
N LEU A 63 12.20 5.67 -4.78
CA LEU A 63 12.15 6.85 -3.92
C LEU A 63 13.51 7.52 -3.81
N LEU A 64 14.58 6.74 -3.63
CA LEU A 64 15.96 7.24 -3.50
C LEU A 64 16.50 7.77 -4.84
N ALA A 65 16.16 7.11 -5.95
CA ALA A 65 16.55 7.53 -7.30
C ALA A 65 15.91 8.86 -7.71
N ARG A 66 14.71 9.15 -7.17
CA ARG A 66 13.96 10.38 -7.49
C ARG A 66 13.61 10.53 -8.99
N GLY A 67 13.34 11.74 -9.43
CA GLY A 67 13.05 12.03 -10.83
C GLY A 67 11.86 11.23 -11.37
N ALA A 68 12.05 10.57 -12.51
CA ALA A 68 11.01 9.77 -13.16
C ALA A 68 10.82 8.37 -12.56
N ALA A 69 11.74 7.89 -11.70
CA ALA A 69 11.69 6.52 -11.20
C ALA A 69 10.38 6.15 -10.46
N PRO A 70 9.81 6.98 -9.57
CA PRO A 70 8.52 6.70 -8.96
C PRO A 70 7.37 6.63 -9.97
N ILE A 71 7.41 7.46 -11.01
CA ILE A 71 6.38 7.48 -12.07
C ILE A 71 6.44 6.19 -12.88
N VAL A 72 7.63 5.77 -13.28
CA VAL A 72 7.84 4.52 -14.02
C VAL A 72 7.40 3.32 -13.19
N LEU A 73 7.77 3.28 -11.91
CA LEU A 73 7.36 2.23 -10.99
C LEU A 73 5.83 2.15 -10.89
N ASN A 74 5.16 3.29 -10.72
CA ASN A 74 3.70 3.33 -10.64
C ASN A 74 3.03 2.86 -11.95
N ALA A 75 3.51 3.32 -13.11
CA ALA A 75 2.98 2.90 -14.40
C ALA A 75 3.17 1.39 -14.64
N ALA A 76 4.33 0.86 -14.31
CA ALA A 76 4.59 -0.59 -14.38
C ALA A 76 3.66 -1.39 -13.46
N ASN A 77 3.42 -0.89 -12.24
CA ASN A 77 2.50 -1.51 -11.30
C ASN A 77 1.06 -1.56 -11.84
N GLU A 78 0.56 -0.48 -12.45
CA GLU A 78 -0.76 -0.45 -13.06
C GLU A 78 -0.94 -1.54 -14.14
N VAL A 79 0.08 -1.71 -14.98
CA VAL A 79 0.08 -2.77 -16.02
C VAL A 79 0.12 -4.16 -15.37
N ALA A 80 0.98 -4.34 -14.36
CA ALA A 80 1.12 -5.61 -13.66
C ALA A 80 -0.17 -6.02 -12.96
N VAL A 81 -0.82 -5.10 -12.26
CA VAL A 81 -2.10 -5.35 -11.56
C VAL A 81 -3.17 -5.77 -12.57
N ARG A 82 -3.27 -5.08 -13.71
CA ARG A 82 -4.24 -5.44 -14.75
C ARG A 82 -4.00 -6.87 -15.26
N ARG A 83 -2.76 -7.22 -15.58
CA ARG A 83 -2.40 -8.57 -16.03
C ARG A 83 -2.68 -9.64 -14.98
N PHE A 84 -2.48 -9.32 -13.72
CA PHE A 84 -2.83 -10.23 -12.62
C PHE A 84 -4.34 -10.44 -12.53
N LEU A 85 -5.15 -9.38 -12.60
CA LEU A 85 -6.62 -9.48 -12.58
C LEU A 85 -7.17 -10.23 -13.79
N ASP A 86 -6.49 -10.14 -14.95
CA ASP A 86 -6.80 -10.90 -16.15
C ASP A 86 -6.24 -12.34 -16.13
N HIS A 87 -5.72 -12.80 -15.00
CA HIS A 87 -5.12 -14.13 -14.80
C HIS A 87 -3.95 -14.47 -15.74
N GLN A 88 -3.25 -13.46 -16.25
CA GLN A 88 -2.11 -13.62 -17.14
C GLN A 88 -0.78 -13.86 -16.39
N ILE A 89 -0.70 -13.43 -15.14
CA ILE A 89 0.47 -13.59 -14.28
C ILE A 89 0.06 -13.97 -12.86
N GLY A 90 0.96 -14.61 -12.12
CA GLY A 90 0.77 -14.94 -10.70
C GLY A 90 1.02 -13.74 -9.77
N PHE A 91 0.60 -13.87 -8.52
CA PHE A 91 0.74 -12.79 -7.53
C PHE A 91 2.20 -12.38 -7.28
N LEU A 92 3.11 -13.34 -7.21
CA LEU A 92 4.54 -13.05 -7.00
C LEU A 92 5.18 -12.39 -8.22
N ASP A 93 4.65 -12.66 -9.42
CA ASP A 93 5.14 -12.07 -10.66
C ASP A 93 4.86 -10.57 -10.76
N LEU A 94 3.86 -10.05 -10.01
CA LEU A 94 3.60 -8.61 -9.89
C LEU A 94 4.86 -7.83 -9.55
N SER A 95 5.68 -8.38 -8.68
CA SER A 95 6.93 -7.74 -8.25
C SER A 95 8.04 -7.81 -9.28
N LEU A 96 8.00 -8.79 -10.22
CA LEU A 96 9.06 -9.01 -11.20
C LEU A 96 8.93 -8.13 -12.45
N ILE A 97 7.74 -7.63 -12.74
CA ILE A 97 7.49 -6.75 -13.91
C ILE A 97 8.19 -5.39 -13.77
N HIS A 98 8.62 -5.03 -12.56
CA HIS A 98 9.34 -3.80 -12.30
C HIS A 98 10.85 -3.87 -12.61
N ILE A 99 11.34 -5.03 -12.97
CA ILE A 99 12.71 -5.24 -13.46
C ILE A 99 12.71 -5.04 -14.97
#